data_16b9f72f88c14fb7f7ad9bdf40b206e3
#
_entry.id   16b9f72f88c14fb7f7ad9bdf40b206e3
#
_cell.length_a   1.000
_cell.length_b   1.000
_cell.length_c   1.000
_cell.angle_alpha   90.00
_cell.angle_beta   90.00
_cell.angle_gamma   90.00
#
_symmetry.space_group_name_H-M   'P 1'
#
loop_
_entity.id
_entity.type
_entity.pdbx_description
1 polymer ?
#
loop_
_entity_poly.entity_id
_entity_poly.type
_entity_poly.pdbx_seq_one_letter_code
_entity_poly.pdbx_strand_id
1 'polypeptide(L)'
;MVRLNAVLDSLKAIRQDTAQAVDDFSAHDLNYKPCDGVMTFGELARHILEAGHVLTGALLDEVDSFATPQFRELFSKYAAELPKTDGPGALARELRAEMETRLAQLAAKPSSFWEGEITRRDGLGATRLEMLQFVKEHELTHRQQLFMYLRLNGLVPPTTRRRMAQAKA
;
A
#
# COMPACT_ATOMS: atom_id res chain seq x y z
N MET A 1 -13.58 -7.48 -17.73
CA MET A 1 -13.99 -7.65 -16.32
C MET A 1 -12.74 -7.86 -15.49
N VAL A 2 -12.55 -7.08 -14.45
CA VAL A 2 -11.44 -7.22 -13.50
C VAL A 2 -11.67 -8.47 -12.63
N ARG A 3 -10.65 -9.32 -12.46
CA ARG A 3 -10.74 -10.54 -11.66
C ARG A 3 -10.06 -10.35 -10.32
N LEU A 4 -10.69 -10.76 -9.23
CA LEU A 4 -10.18 -10.64 -7.87
C LEU A 4 -8.72 -11.12 -7.75
N ASN A 5 -8.44 -12.36 -8.18
CA ASN A 5 -7.10 -12.93 -8.06
C ASN A 5 -6.04 -12.06 -8.77
N ALA A 6 -6.37 -11.49 -9.93
CA ALA A 6 -5.45 -10.61 -10.65
C ALA A 6 -5.17 -9.30 -9.87
N VAL A 7 -6.16 -8.79 -9.13
CA VAL A 7 -5.97 -7.61 -8.25
C VAL A 7 -5.10 -7.98 -7.06
N LEU A 8 -5.38 -9.11 -6.39
CA LEU A 8 -4.62 -9.58 -5.23
C LEU A 8 -3.15 -9.87 -5.60
N ASP A 9 -2.92 -10.58 -6.70
CA ASP A 9 -1.56 -10.88 -7.19
C ASP A 9 -0.78 -9.60 -7.52
N SER A 10 -1.46 -8.64 -8.17
CA SER A 10 -0.86 -7.34 -8.50
C SER A 10 -0.55 -6.53 -7.24
N LEU A 11 -1.46 -6.49 -6.25
CA LEU A 11 -1.25 -5.80 -4.98
C LEU A 11 -0.07 -6.41 -4.22
N LYS A 12 0.01 -7.75 -4.15
CA LYS A 12 1.14 -8.47 -3.56
C LYS A 12 2.47 -8.08 -4.22
N ALA A 13 2.53 -8.09 -5.54
CA ALA A 13 3.74 -7.73 -6.27
C ALA A 13 4.15 -6.27 -6.04
N ILE A 14 3.19 -5.34 -5.99
CA ILE A 14 3.44 -3.93 -5.71
C ILE A 14 4.01 -3.77 -4.29
N ARG A 15 3.40 -4.40 -3.27
CA ARG A 15 3.85 -4.36 -1.88
C ARG A 15 5.25 -4.95 -1.70
N GLN A 16 5.56 -6.05 -2.37
CA GLN A 16 6.91 -6.62 -2.35
C GLN A 16 7.96 -5.64 -2.87
N ASP A 17 7.65 -4.94 -3.95
CA ASP A 17 8.53 -3.90 -4.50
C ASP A 17 8.64 -2.67 -3.60
N THR A 18 7.54 -2.29 -2.93
CA THR A 18 7.53 -1.22 -1.93
C THR A 18 8.45 -1.56 -0.76
N ALA A 19 8.27 -2.75 -0.18
CA ALA A 19 9.10 -3.21 0.94
C ALA A 19 10.59 -3.35 0.55
N GLN A 20 10.86 -3.82 -0.67
CA GLN A 20 12.23 -3.88 -1.17
C GLN A 20 12.84 -2.50 -1.36
N ALA A 21 12.08 -1.50 -1.79
CA ALA A 21 12.54 -0.13 -1.89
C ALA A 21 12.92 0.46 -0.51
N VAL A 22 12.17 0.09 0.53
CA VAL A 22 12.49 0.49 1.91
C VAL A 22 13.78 -0.19 2.41
N ASP A 23 13.96 -1.48 2.15
CA ASP A 23 15.22 -2.18 2.46
C ASP A 23 16.41 -1.58 1.73
N ASP A 24 16.27 -1.28 0.44
CA ASP A 24 17.33 -0.68 -0.39
C ASP A 24 17.76 0.69 0.13
N PHE A 25 16.87 1.43 0.79
CA PHE A 25 17.14 2.75 1.36
C PHE A 25 17.74 2.68 2.76
N SER A 26 18.01 1.49 3.31
CA SER A 26 18.43 1.26 4.70
C SER A 26 19.73 1.96 5.12
N ALA A 27 20.63 2.25 4.19
CA ALA A 27 21.87 2.99 4.45
C ALA A 27 21.69 4.52 4.40
N HIS A 28 20.49 5.02 4.12
CA HIS A 28 20.16 6.43 3.96
C HIS A 28 19.28 6.90 5.11
N ASP A 29 19.20 8.23 5.27
CA ASP A 29 18.34 8.84 6.28
C ASP A 29 16.87 8.76 5.86
N LEU A 30 16.04 8.11 6.68
CA LEU A 30 14.59 8.05 6.47
C LEU A 30 13.90 9.42 6.50
N ASN A 31 14.56 10.44 7.08
CA ASN A 31 14.08 11.83 7.06
C ASN A 31 14.38 12.55 5.74
N TYR A 32 15.06 11.89 4.79
CA TYR A 32 15.32 12.47 3.49
C TYR A 32 14.01 12.84 2.78
N LYS A 33 13.94 14.05 2.26
CA LYS A 33 12.92 14.56 1.35
C LYS A 33 13.57 15.36 0.22
N PRO A 34 13.08 15.25 -1.03
CA PRO A 34 13.70 15.96 -2.16
C PRO A 34 13.45 17.47 -2.16
N CYS A 35 12.38 17.93 -1.53
CA CYS A 35 12.00 19.34 -1.42
C CYS A 35 11.03 19.55 -0.25
N ASP A 36 10.71 20.84 0.03
CA ASP A 36 9.67 21.16 1.01
C ASP A 36 8.26 20.82 0.50
N GLY A 37 7.35 20.56 1.43
CA GLY A 37 5.94 20.26 1.13
C GLY A 37 5.66 18.82 0.73
N VAL A 38 6.67 17.94 0.72
CA VAL A 38 6.49 16.49 0.50
C VAL A 38 6.83 15.69 1.75
N MET A 39 6.28 14.48 1.85
CA MET A 39 6.63 13.54 2.90
C MET A 39 8.11 13.14 2.80
N THR A 40 8.75 12.90 3.95
CA THR A 40 10.04 12.21 3.97
C THR A 40 9.90 10.79 3.45
N PHE A 41 11.02 10.13 3.14
CA PHE A 41 11.01 8.73 2.71
C PHE A 41 10.32 7.81 3.74
N GLY A 42 10.64 7.99 5.01
CA GLY A 42 10.06 7.21 6.10
C GLY A 42 8.57 7.47 6.30
N GLU A 43 8.15 8.75 6.27
CA GLU A 43 6.72 9.13 6.34
C GLU A 43 5.92 8.55 5.18
N LEU A 44 6.48 8.57 3.97
CA LEU A 44 5.82 8.03 2.79
C LEU A 44 5.68 6.50 2.86
N ALA A 45 6.73 5.80 3.28
CA ALA A 45 6.70 4.35 3.47
C ALA A 45 5.72 3.95 4.57
N ARG A 46 5.66 4.69 5.68
CA ARG A 46 4.70 4.49 6.77
C ARG A 46 3.28 4.79 6.30
N HIS A 47 3.06 5.85 5.54
CA HIS A 47 1.77 6.17 4.95
C HIS A 47 1.23 5.04 4.05
N ILE A 48 2.08 4.42 3.24
CA ILE A 48 1.69 3.25 2.42
C ILE A 48 1.22 2.09 3.30
N LEU A 49 1.95 1.79 4.37
CA LEU A 49 1.57 0.75 5.32
C LEU A 49 0.22 1.04 5.97
N GLU A 50 0.06 2.23 6.54
CA GLU A 50 -1.16 2.65 7.23
C GLU A 50 -2.37 2.71 6.31
N ALA A 51 -2.24 3.33 5.14
CA ALA A 51 -3.34 3.42 4.18
C ALA A 51 -3.77 2.04 3.68
N GLY A 52 -2.81 1.15 3.38
CA GLY A 52 -3.11 -0.23 2.99
C GLY A 52 -3.88 -0.98 4.07
N HIS A 53 -3.41 -0.91 5.32
CA HIS A 53 -4.03 -1.57 6.47
C HIS A 53 -5.44 -1.04 6.75
N VAL A 54 -5.60 0.28 6.79
CA VAL A 54 -6.89 0.94 7.06
C VAL A 54 -7.90 0.63 5.96
N LEU A 55 -7.54 0.83 4.70
CA LEU A 55 -8.47 0.69 3.59
C LEU A 55 -8.91 -0.77 3.40
N THR A 56 -7.97 -1.73 3.52
CA THR A 56 -8.33 -3.15 3.45
C THR A 56 -9.10 -3.61 4.68
N GLY A 57 -8.77 -3.11 5.88
CA GLY A 57 -9.53 -3.38 7.11
C GLY A 57 -10.97 -2.88 7.00
N ALA A 58 -11.18 -1.65 6.54
CA ALA A 58 -12.51 -1.10 6.34
C ALA A 58 -13.34 -1.89 5.31
N LEU A 59 -12.70 -2.41 4.24
CA LEU A 59 -13.38 -3.32 3.30
C LEU A 59 -13.79 -4.63 3.98
N LEU A 60 -12.91 -5.24 4.78
CA LEU A 60 -13.16 -6.50 5.48
C LEU A 60 -14.26 -6.39 6.54
N ASP A 61 -14.34 -5.25 7.21
CA ASP A 61 -15.37 -4.91 8.20
C ASP A 61 -16.68 -4.40 7.55
N GLU A 62 -16.76 -4.47 6.23
CA GLU A 62 -17.96 -4.13 5.45
C GLU A 62 -18.46 -2.68 5.70
N VAL A 63 -17.53 -1.74 5.88
CA VAL A 63 -17.86 -0.32 6.00
C VAL A 63 -18.57 0.16 4.73
N ASP A 64 -19.76 0.74 4.88
CA ASP A 64 -20.62 1.11 3.76
C ASP A 64 -20.20 2.41 3.06
N SER A 65 -19.43 3.26 3.72
CA SER A 65 -19.09 4.57 3.19
C SER A 65 -17.75 5.10 3.69
N PHE A 66 -16.93 5.56 2.77
CA PHE A 66 -15.70 6.32 3.05
C PHE A 66 -15.93 7.84 3.04
N ALA A 67 -17.16 8.29 2.72
CA ALA A 67 -17.53 9.71 2.69
C ALA A 67 -17.93 10.29 4.05
N THR A 68 -18.07 9.45 5.08
CA THR A 68 -18.56 9.86 6.39
C THR A 68 -17.45 10.36 7.32
N PRO A 69 -17.75 11.23 8.31
CA PRO A 69 -16.79 11.62 9.36
C PRO A 69 -16.25 10.41 10.14
N GLN A 70 -17.07 9.38 10.35
CA GLN A 70 -16.73 8.15 11.05
C GLN A 70 -15.57 7.41 10.37
N PHE A 71 -15.40 7.56 9.07
CA PHE A 71 -14.24 6.98 8.37
C PHE A 71 -12.90 7.53 8.89
N ARG A 72 -12.85 8.79 9.34
CA ARG A 72 -11.62 9.36 9.95
C ARG A 72 -11.31 8.73 11.30
N GLU A 73 -12.34 8.43 12.10
CA GLU A 73 -12.19 7.74 13.38
C GLU A 73 -11.69 6.31 13.18
N LEU A 74 -12.26 5.61 12.18
CA LEU A 74 -11.80 4.29 11.77
C LEU A 74 -10.34 4.32 11.30
N PHE A 75 -9.94 5.33 10.53
CA PHE A 75 -8.54 5.48 10.11
C PHE A 75 -7.60 5.52 11.31
N SER A 76 -7.91 6.33 12.31
CA SER A 76 -7.10 6.43 13.53
C SER A 76 -7.09 5.12 14.33
N LYS A 77 -8.22 4.42 14.39
CA LYS A 77 -8.35 3.12 15.07
C LYS A 77 -7.44 2.08 14.42
N TYR A 78 -7.56 1.85 13.11
CA TYR A 78 -6.77 0.86 12.40
C TYR A 78 -5.27 1.22 12.38
N ALA A 79 -4.92 2.50 12.19
CA ALA A 79 -3.53 2.93 12.25
C ALA A 79 -2.87 2.64 13.61
N ALA A 80 -3.64 2.72 14.70
CA ALA A 80 -3.17 2.39 16.05
C ALA A 80 -2.92 0.89 16.28
N GLU A 81 -3.49 0.01 15.46
CA GLU A 81 -3.25 -1.45 15.50
C GLU A 81 -1.86 -1.83 14.99
N LEU A 82 -1.28 -0.98 14.15
CA LEU A 82 0.04 -1.24 13.57
C LEU A 82 1.16 -0.99 14.58
N PRO A 83 2.16 -1.88 14.65
CA PRO A 83 3.29 -1.68 15.55
C PRO A 83 4.09 -0.43 15.18
N LYS A 84 4.69 0.21 16.18
CA LYS A 84 5.73 1.20 15.95
C LYS A 84 6.95 0.48 15.41
N THR A 85 7.45 0.95 14.28
CA THR A 85 8.62 0.35 13.63
C THR A 85 9.83 1.25 13.79
N ASP A 86 10.93 0.70 14.34
CA ASP A 86 12.19 1.40 14.48
C ASP A 86 13.12 1.03 13.30
N GLY A 87 13.29 1.99 12.39
CA GLY A 87 14.19 1.88 11.25
C GLY A 87 13.62 1.14 10.03
N PRO A 88 14.36 1.22 8.90
CA PRO A 88 13.88 0.76 7.60
C PRO A 88 13.65 -0.75 7.53
N GLY A 89 14.52 -1.56 8.12
CA GLY A 89 14.38 -3.02 8.11
C GLY A 89 13.14 -3.50 8.88
N ALA A 90 12.77 -2.85 10.00
CA ALA A 90 11.55 -3.15 10.72
C ALA A 90 10.31 -2.75 9.90
N LEU A 91 10.34 -1.57 9.29
CA LEU A 91 9.26 -1.08 8.44
C LEU A 91 9.04 -1.96 7.19
N ALA A 92 10.12 -2.40 6.55
CA ALA A 92 10.04 -3.30 5.39
C ALA A 92 9.47 -4.67 5.76
N ARG A 93 9.83 -5.22 6.93
CA ARG A 93 9.24 -6.48 7.43
C ARG A 93 7.76 -6.31 7.70
N GLU A 94 7.35 -5.22 8.34
CA GLU A 94 5.94 -4.95 8.65
C GLU A 94 5.11 -4.78 7.38
N LEU A 95 5.62 -4.06 6.37
CA LEU A 95 4.98 -3.96 5.05
C LEU A 95 4.67 -5.34 4.43
N ARG A 96 5.59 -6.31 4.57
CA ARG A 96 5.39 -7.67 4.06
C ARG A 96 4.39 -8.45 4.90
N ALA A 97 4.55 -8.44 6.23
CA ALA A 97 3.74 -9.25 7.14
C ALA A 97 2.26 -8.81 7.13
N GLU A 98 2.02 -7.51 7.15
CA GLU A 98 0.67 -6.94 7.07
C GLU A 98 -0.01 -7.35 5.76
N MET A 99 0.68 -7.25 4.63
CA MET A 99 0.12 -7.61 3.33
C MET A 99 -0.20 -9.10 3.23
N GLU A 100 0.65 -9.98 3.73
CA GLU A 100 0.37 -11.43 3.74
C GLU A 100 -0.91 -11.74 4.52
N THR A 101 -1.07 -11.12 5.68
CA THR A 101 -2.27 -11.25 6.52
C THR A 101 -3.52 -10.75 5.78
N ARG A 102 -3.47 -9.55 5.20
CA ARG A 102 -4.60 -8.94 4.49
C ARG A 102 -4.99 -9.73 3.22
N LEU A 103 -4.01 -10.17 2.45
CA LEU A 103 -4.28 -10.97 1.24
C LEU A 103 -4.99 -12.27 1.58
N ALA A 104 -4.60 -12.96 2.65
CA ALA A 104 -5.28 -14.17 3.11
C ALA A 104 -6.74 -13.90 3.51
N GLN A 105 -6.98 -12.83 4.28
CA GLN A 105 -8.32 -12.41 4.70
C GLN A 105 -9.21 -12.02 3.50
N LEU A 106 -8.68 -11.23 2.57
CA LEU A 106 -9.40 -10.78 1.37
C LEU A 106 -9.71 -11.96 0.43
N ALA A 107 -8.76 -12.87 0.21
CA ALA A 107 -8.96 -14.06 -0.62
C ALA A 107 -10.01 -15.04 -0.07
N ALA A 108 -10.22 -15.04 1.23
CA ALA A 108 -11.22 -15.89 1.88
C ALA A 108 -12.67 -15.39 1.75
N LYS A 109 -12.88 -14.15 1.29
CA LYS A 109 -14.23 -13.59 1.13
C LYS A 109 -14.94 -14.18 -0.09
N PRO A 110 -16.24 -14.48 0.00
CA PRO A 110 -17.02 -15.05 -1.11
C PRO A 110 -17.21 -14.04 -2.26
N SER A 111 -17.55 -14.52 -3.45
CA SER A 111 -17.77 -13.65 -4.63
C SER A 111 -18.80 -12.55 -4.39
N SER A 112 -19.90 -12.86 -3.69
CA SER A 112 -20.96 -11.88 -3.35
C SER A 112 -20.46 -10.72 -2.49
N PHE A 113 -19.45 -10.92 -1.66
CA PHE A 113 -18.82 -9.85 -0.89
C PHE A 113 -18.25 -8.77 -1.81
N TRP A 114 -17.61 -9.17 -2.92
CA TRP A 114 -16.93 -8.27 -3.85
C TRP A 114 -17.89 -7.47 -4.74
N GLU A 115 -19.10 -7.96 -4.90
CA GLU A 115 -20.19 -7.29 -5.65
C GLU A 115 -20.90 -6.24 -4.79
N GLY A 116 -20.74 -6.29 -3.45
CA GLY A 116 -21.35 -5.34 -2.52
C GLY A 116 -20.87 -3.91 -2.78
N GLU A 117 -21.84 -2.98 -2.71
CA GLU A 117 -21.60 -1.56 -2.95
C GLU A 117 -21.03 -0.85 -1.73
N ILE A 118 -20.26 0.19 -1.98
CA ILE A 118 -19.68 1.10 -1.00
C ILE A 118 -19.67 2.51 -1.57
N THR A 119 -19.89 3.51 -0.71
CA THR A 119 -19.77 4.92 -1.09
C THR A 119 -18.32 5.38 -0.96
N ARG A 120 -17.74 5.84 -2.05
CA ARG A 120 -16.39 6.40 -2.09
C ARG A 120 -16.32 7.76 -1.38
N ARG A 121 -15.10 8.23 -1.12
CA ARG A 121 -14.87 9.53 -0.47
C ARG A 121 -15.42 10.73 -1.25
N ASP A 122 -15.53 10.64 -2.57
CA ASP A 122 -16.14 11.65 -3.45
C ASP A 122 -17.67 11.55 -3.53
N GLY A 123 -18.29 10.64 -2.79
CA GLY A 123 -19.73 10.40 -2.75
C GLY A 123 -20.26 9.49 -3.85
N LEU A 124 -19.41 9.01 -4.75
CA LEU A 124 -19.82 8.08 -5.81
C LEU A 124 -19.87 6.64 -5.31
N GLY A 125 -20.77 5.85 -5.87
CA GLY A 125 -20.86 4.41 -5.61
C GLY A 125 -19.73 3.65 -6.31
N ALA A 126 -19.28 2.56 -5.69
CA ALA A 126 -18.35 1.59 -6.26
C ALA A 126 -18.61 0.21 -5.64
N THR A 127 -18.23 -0.86 -6.30
CA THR A 127 -18.15 -2.18 -5.68
C THR A 127 -16.93 -2.31 -4.76
N ARG A 128 -16.95 -3.25 -3.80
CA ARG A 128 -15.78 -3.54 -2.97
C ARG A 128 -14.56 -3.97 -3.80
N LEU A 129 -14.79 -4.66 -4.93
CA LEU A 129 -13.69 -5.01 -5.84
C LEU A 129 -13.06 -3.77 -6.49
N GLU A 130 -13.84 -2.80 -6.91
CA GLU A 130 -13.35 -1.53 -7.44
C GLU A 130 -12.61 -0.73 -6.37
N MET A 131 -13.08 -0.77 -5.12
CA MET A 131 -12.36 -0.15 -4.00
C MET A 131 -11.03 -0.86 -3.70
N LEU A 132 -10.97 -2.19 -3.80
CA LEU A 132 -9.69 -2.90 -3.67
C LEU A 132 -8.72 -2.53 -4.81
N GLN A 133 -9.24 -2.34 -6.03
CA GLN A 133 -8.45 -1.81 -7.14
C GLN A 133 -7.90 -0.41 -6.82
N PHE A 134 -8.72 0.47 -6.23
CA PHE A 134 -8.28 1.79 -5.78
C PHE A 134 -7.16 1.70 -4.72
N VAL A 135 -7.27 0.78 -3.74
CA VAL A 135 -6.20 0.55 -2.75
C VAL A 135 -4.88 0.20 -3.43
N LYS A 136 -4.92 -0.69 -4.41
CA LYS A 136 -3.76 -1.06 -5.21
C LYS A 136 -3.17 0.13 -5.98
N GLU A 137 -3.99 0.98 -6.57
CA GLU A 137 -3.56 2.15 -7.34
C GLU A 137 -2.97 3.24 -6.44
N HIS A 138 -3.53 3.42 -5.25
CA HIS A 138 -2.98 4.29 -4.22
C HIS A 138 -1.55 3.88 -3.84
N GLU A 139 -1.34 2.60 -3.52
CA GLU A 139 0.00 2.10 -3.21
C GLU A 139 0.96 2.24 -4.40
N LEU A 140 0.49 1.91 -5.61
CA LEU A 140 1.29 2.05 -6.83
C LEU A 140 1.78 3.49 -7.03
N THR A 141 0.92 4.47 -6.78
CA THR A 141 1.23 5.91 -6.89
C THR A 141 2.33 6.29 -5.89
N HIS A 142 2.18 5.93 -4.63
CA HIS A 142 3.16 6.26 -3.59
C HIS A 142 4.46 5.46 -3.73
N ARG A 143 4.41 4.21 -4.18
CA ARG A 143 5.61 3.44 -4.52
C ARG A 143 6.43 4.13 -5.62
N GLN A 144 5.80 4.74 -6.63
CA GLN A 144 6.52 5.49 -7.65
C GLN A 144 7.24 6.72 -7.08
N GLN A 145 6.65 7.36 -6.08
CA GLN A 145 7.34 8.44 -5.34
C GLN A 145 8.57 7.90 -4.58
N LEU A 146 8.45 6.77 -3.87
CA LEU A 146 9.61 6.11 -3.25
C LEU A 146 10.69 5.77 -4.28
N PHE A 147 10.32 5.27 -5.45
CA PHE A 147 11.26 4.96 -6.54
C PHE A 147 11.97 6.20 -7.09
N MET A 148 11.29 7.35 -7.07
CA MET A 148 11.93 8.63 -7.40
C MET A 148 12.97 9.01 -6.33
N TYR A 149 12.64 8.85 -5.04
CA TYR A 149 13.58 9.13 -3.95
C TYR A 149 14.82 8.22 -4.03
N LEU A 150 14.64 6.94 -4.35
CA LEU A 150 15.77 6.03 -4.63
C LEU A 150 16.68 6.60 -5.71
N ARG A 151 16.12 6.99 -6.86
CA ARG A 151 16.90 7.52 -7.99
C ARG A 151 17.65 8.79 -7.64
N LEU A 152 17.04 9.70 -6.91
CA LEU A 152 17.66 10.94 -6.45
C LEU A 152 18.84 10.69 -5.49
N ASN A 153 18.88 9.52 -4.87
CA ASN A 153 19.98 9.05 -4.01
C ASN A 153 20.91 8.03 -4.71
N GLY A 154 20.86 7.96 -6.05
CA GLY A 154 21.75 7.08 -6.84
C GLY A 154 21.38 5.59 -6.79
N LEU A 155 20.24 5.23 -6.22
CA LEU A 155 19.79 3.85 -6.11
C LEU A 155 18.89 3.44 -7.28
N VAL A 156 19.05 2.22 -7.77
CA VAL A 156 18.22 1.67 -8.85
C VAL A 156 16.99 0.97 -8.26
N PRO A 157 15.76 1.39 -8.61
CA PRO A 157 14.56 0.76 -8.07
C PRO A 157 14.43 -0.74 -8.39
N PRO A 158 13.77 -1.54 -7.53
CA PRO A 158 13.66 -3.00 -7.67
C PRO A 158 13.16 -3.47 -9.03
N THR A 159 12.09 -2.86 -9.55
CA THR A 159 11.53 -3.21 -10.86
C THR A 159 12.52 -2.95 -12.01
N THR A 160 13.30 -1.88 -11.93
CA THR A 160 14.31 -1.53 -12.91
C THR A 160 15.45 -2.54 -12.88
N ARG A 161 15.93 -2.93 -11.69
CA ARG A 161 16.96 -3.98 -11.53
C ARG A 161 16.54 -5.31 -12.16
N ARG A 162 15.30 -5.77 -11.88
CA ARG A 162 14.78 -7.01 -12.48
C ARG A 162 14.76 -6.95 -14.00
N ARG A 163 14.27 -5.86 -14.58
CA ARG A 163 14.26 -5.68 -16.05
C ARG A 163 15.66 -5.69 -16.64
N MET A 164 16.62 -5.02 -15.99
CA MET A 164 18.01 -5.00 -16.46
C MET A 164 18.68 -6.38 -16.36
N ALA A 165 18.35 -7.18 -15.36
CA ALA A 165 18.84 -8.55 -15.25
C ALA A 165 18.27 -9.46 -16.35
N GLN A 166 16.97 -9.34 -16.64
CA GLN A 166 16.31 -10.10 -17.71
C GLN A 166 16.86 -9.75 -19.12
N ALA A 167 17.26 -8.49 -19.34
CA ALA A 167 17.82 -8.07 -20.62
C ALA A 167 19.27 -8.58 -20.87
N LYS A 168 19.92 -9.16 -19.86
CA LYS A 168 21.28 -9.72 -19.94
C LYS A 168 21.29 -11.26 -20.03
N ALA A 169 20.14 -11.89 -19.83
CA ALA A 169 19.95 -13.34 -19.89
C ALA A 169 19.50 -13.78 -21.28
#